data_bcc609fe8036c0db4bfd03be514364fe
#
_entry.id   bcc609fe8036c0db4bfd03be514364fe
#
_cell.length_a   1.000
_cell.length_b   1.000
_cell.length_c   1.000
_cell.angle_alpha   90.00
_cell.angle_beta   90.00
_cell.angle_gamma   90.00
#
_symmetry.space_group_name_H-M   'P 1'
#
loop_
_entity.id
_entity.type
_entity.pdbx_description
1 polymer ?
#
loop_
_entity_poly.entity_id
_entity_poly.type
_entity_poly.pdbx_seq_one_letter_code
_entity_poly.pdbx_strand_id
1 'polypeptide(L)'
;MSELKELAAEAKHELLTHIIPFWRGMRDDKFGGYYGYLSYDLALDEKAEKGCILNSRITWFFANAYLLYKDGGISEEECEAAGFKGEDLLAEAKHGYKFLREHCIDKEYGGIFWSLNYDGTPLDTTKHTYNQAFCIYALSSYYDAAGDKEALELAFSLFDIIEKRCTDEIGYLEAFTRDFKPESNEKLSENGVLADKTMNTLLHVFEAYTELYRVTKNEKVGKRLMWIMDTFADKVYNPVKQRQDVFFDADYNTILDLHSYGHDIETAWLMDRGVDVLNNEHYREKMTAITKTLTSRIYQVAFDGHSLANECDRGVVNAHRVWWVQAETVVGFLNGYERNTGHSEYCDAALAEWEFIKTYVVDKRNGSEWFWEVNEDGSPILDRPIVEPWKCPYHNGRMCIEVIRRIGA
;
A
#
# COMPACT_ATOMS: atom_id res chain seq x y z
N MET A 1 -7.65 7.80 25.83
CA MET A 1 -8.45 6.57 25.64
C MET A 1 -9.83 6.82 25.04
N SER A 2 -10.59 7.89 25.39
CA SER A 2 -11.89 8.17 24.74
C SER A 2 -11.70 8.59 23.28
N GLU A 3 -10.75 9.46 22.99
CA GLU A 3 -10.46 9.97 21.64
C GLU A 3 -9.97 8.89 20.67
N LEU A 4 -9.11 7.98 21.12
CA LEU A 4 -8.71 6.82 20.29
C LEU A 4 -9.88 5.88 19.96
N LYS A 5 -10.81 5.68 20.92
CA LYS A 5 -12.03 4.90 20.65
C LYS A 5 -12.96 5.60 19.67
N GLU A 6 -13.01 6.92 19.72
CA GLU A 6 -13.73 7.74 18.76
C GLU A 6 -13.11 7.63 17.35
N LEU A 7 -11.77 7.77 17.25
CA LEU A 7 -11.05 7.53 16.02
C LEU A 7 -11.36 6.14 15.43
N ALA A 8 -11.34 5.07 16.24
CA ALA A 8 -11.65 3.73 15.75
C ALA A 8 -13.10 3.59 15.29
N ALA A 9 -14.05 4.21 15.98
CA ALA A 9 -15.47 4.19 15.58
C ALA A 9 -15.69 4.97 14.29
N GLU A 10 -15.06 6.12 14.12
CA GLU A 10 -15.14 6.94 12.90
C GLU A 10 -14.45 6.27 11.71
N ALA A 11 -13.26 5.68 11.89
CA ALA A 11 -12.58 4.91 10.85
C ALA A 11 -13.41 3.69 10.42
N LYS A 12 -14.09 3.03 11.37
CA LYS A 12 -15.03 1.94 11.07
C LYS A 12 -16.22 2.46 10.27
N HIS A 13 -16.79 3.58 10.65
CA HIS A 13 -17.88 4.21 9.92
C HIS A 13 -17.47 4.54 8.48
N GLU A 14 -16.32 5.19 8.29
CA GLU A 14 -15.77 5.51 6.97
C GLU A 14 -15.56 4.26 6.11
N LEU A 15 -14.99 3.22 6.69
CA LEU A 15 -14.78 1.93 6.02
C LEU A 15 -16.09 1.33 5.53
N LEU A 16 -17.09 1.23 6.41
CA LEU A 16 -18.35 0.52 6.15
C LEU A 16 -19.31 1.29 5.26
N THR A 17 -19.40 2.62 5.42
CA THR A 17 -20.44 3.41 4.78
C THR A 17 -19.96 4.17 3.55
N HIS A 18 -18.65 4.27 3.34
CA HIS A 18 -18.06 5.01 2.23
C HIS A 18 -17.11 4.16 1.39
N ILE A 19 -15.99 3.68 1.94
CA ILE A 19 -14.95 3.01 1.15
C ILE A 19 -15.45 1.67 0.58
N ILE A 20 -16.00 0.78 1.39
CA ILE A 20 -16.50 -0.53 0.93
C ILE A 20 -17.61 -0.39 -0.11
N PRO A 21 -18.69 0.39 0.12
CA PRO A 21 -19.74 0.55 -0.88
C PRO A 21 -19.25 1.15 -2.20
N PHE A 22 -18.36 2.13 -2.15
CA PHE A 22 -17.78 2.72 -3.36
C PHE A 22 -17.03 1.68 -4.19
N TRP A 23 -16.12 0.92 -3.59
CA TRP A 23 -15.30 -0.05 -4.32
C TRP A 23 -16.09 -1.29 -4.77
N ARG A 24 -17.16 -1.65 -4.08
CA ARG A 24 -18.14 -2.63 -4.59
C ARG A 24 -18.85 -2.11 -5.84
N GLY A 25 -19.15 -0.81 -5.89
CA GLY A 25 -19.72 -0.13 -7.07
C GLY A 25 -18.78 -0.07 -8.28
N MET A 26 -17.47 -0.21 -8.07
CA MET A 26 -16.46 -0.24 -9.13
C MET A 26 -16.26 -1.64 -9.75
N ARG A 27 -16.99 -2.65 -9.32
CA ARG A 27 -16.92 -4.01 -9.84
C ARG A 27 -17.41 -4.09 -11.28
N ASP A 28 -16.64 -4.76 -12.15
CA ASP A 28 -17.03 -5.06 -13.52
C ASP A 28 -17.50 -6.52 -13.64
N ASP A 29 -18.81 -6.71 -13.65
CA ASP A 29 -19.41 -8.05 -13.79
C ASP A 29 -19.38 -8.58 -15.23
N LYS A 30 -19.10 -7.73 -16.22
CA LYS A 30 -19.10 -8.12 -17.63
C LYS A 30 -17.76 -8.70 -18.06
N PHE A 31 -16.67 -8.05 -17.71
CA PHE A 31 -15.32 -8.42 -18.14
C PHE A 31 -14.42 -8.87 -16.98
N GLY A 32 -14.94 -8.84 -15.77
CA GLY A 32 -14.21 -9.22 -14.57
C GLY A 32 -13.29 -8.13 -14.02
N GLY A 33 -12.84 -8.30 -12.78
CA GLY A 33 -12.06 -7.29 -12.06
C GLY A 33 -12.85 -6.04 -11.74
N TYR A 34 -12.15 -4.94 -11.65
CA TYR A 34 -12.72 -3.63 -11.29
C TYR A 34 -12.39 -2.60 -12.35
N TYR A 35 -13.30 -1.62 -12.54
CA TYR A 35 -13.08 -0.52 -13.48
C TYR A 35 -11.82 0.28 -13.11
N GLY A 36 -11.09 0.72 -14.13
CA GLY A 36 -9.77 1.31 -14.00
C GLY A 36 -9.74 2.83 -13.84
N TYR A 37 -10.86 3.54 -14.09
CA TYR A 37 -10.87 4.99 -14.10
C TYR A 37 -12.23 5.58 -13.76
N LEU A 38 -12.22 6.55 -12.84
CA LEU A 38 -13.34 7.44 -12.54
C LEU A 38 -12.79 8.87 -12.47
N SER A 39 -13.32 9.78 -13.31
CA SER A 39 -12.85 11.16 -13.34
C SER A 39 -13.16 11.93 -12.05
N TYR A 40 -12.59 13.13 -11.90
CA TYR A 40 -12.98 14.04 -10.81
C TYR A 40 -14.48 14.32 -10.78
N ASP A 41 -15.11 14.48 -11.96
CA ASP A 41 -16.55 14.76 -12.10
C ASP A 41 -17.44 13.52 -11.97
N LEU A 42 -16.87 12.41 -11.49
CA LEU A 42 -17.53 11.12 -11.28
C LEU A 42 -18.07 10.47 -12.57
N ALA A 43 -17.45 10.78 -13.70
CA ALA A 43 -17.72 10.08 -14.95
C ALA A 43 -16.89 8.79 -15.04
N LEU A 44 -17.59 7.64 -15.00
CA LEU A 44 -16.98 6.34 -15.15
C LEU A 44 -16.59 6.09 -16.60
N ASP A 45 -15.30 5.76 -16.85
CA ASP A 45 -14.87 5.23 -18.14
C ASP A 45 -14.81 3.69 -18.08
N GLU A 46 -15.89 3.05 -18.52
CA GLU A 46 -15.99 1.59 -18.58
C GLU A 46 -14.99 0.93 -19.53
N LYS A 47 -14.32 1.72 -20.40
CA LYS A 47 -13.32 1.24 -21.37
C LYS A 47 -11.90 1.66 -21.04
N ALA A 48 -11.68 2.27 -19.90
CA ALA A 48 -10.34 2.56 -19.41
C ALA A 48 -9.53 1.27 -19.19
N GLU A 49 -8.23 1.38 -19.28
CA GLU A 49 -7.33 0.26 -18.97
C GLU A 49 -7.52 -0.21 -17.53
N LYS A 50 -7.31 -1.50 -17.30
CA LYS A 50 -7.32 -2.12 -16.00
C LYS A 50 -5.90 -2.37 -15.53
N GLY A 51 -5.39 -1.56 -14.61
CA GLY A 51 -4.10 -1.78 -13.98
C GLY A 51 -4.09 -3.10 -13.21
N CYS A 52 -3.08 -3.95 -13.43
CA CYS A 52 -2.96 -5.18 -12.66
C CYS A 52 -2.63 -4.89 -11.20
N ILE A 53 -1.90 -3.81 -10.92
CA ILE A 53 -1.65 -3.36 -9.54
C ILE A 53 -2.93 -2.88 -8.85
N LEU A 54 -3.78 -2.12 -9.55
CA LEU A 54 -5.08 -1.68 -9.04
C LEU A 54 -5.91 -2.88 -8.59
N ASN A 55 -6.05 -3.89 -9.46
CA ASN A 55 -6.83 -5.09 -9.18
C ASN A 55 -6.20 -5.95 -8.07
N SER A 56 -4.88 -5.99 -7.95
CA SER A 56 -4.18 -6.63 -6.83
C SER A 56 -4.51 -5.94 -5.50
N ARG A 57 -4.42 -4.62 -5.46
CA ARG A 57 -4.71 -3.82 -4.26
C ARG A 57 -6.18 -3.91 -3.83
N ILE A 58 -7.11 -3.92 -4.76
CA ILE A 58 -8.55 -4.10 -4.45
C ILE A 58 -8.81 -5.53 -3.94
N THR A 59 -8.19 -6.55 -4.52
CA THR A 59 -8.27 -7.93 -4.04
C THR A 59 -7.76 -8.05 -2.61
N TRP A 60 -6.60 -7.45 -2.34
CA TRP A 60 -6.02 -7.35 -1.00
C TRP A 60 -6.98 -6.67 -0.01
N PHE A 61 -7.56 -5.54 -0.43
CA PHE A 61 -8.47 -4.76 0.41
C PHE A 61 -9.69 -5.57 0.86
N PHE A 62 -10.40 -6.20 -0.08
CA PHE A 62 -11.57 -7.00 0.27
C PHE A 62 -11.24 -8.27 1.06
N ALA A 63 -10.09 -8.89 0.79
CA ALA A 63 -9.61 -10.02 1.59
C ALA A 63 -9.36 -9.60 3.06
N ASN A 64 -8.72 -8.45 3.28
CA ASN A 64 -8.46 -7.94 4.63
C ASN A 64 -9.71 -7.37 5.32
N ALA A 65 -10.64 -6.78 4.58
CA ALA A 65 -11.95 -6.40 5.12
C ALA A 65 -12.75 -7.63 5.59
N TYR A 66 -12.70 -8.74 4.82
CA TYR A 66 -13.28 -10.01 5.25
C TYR A 66 -12.60 -10.59 6.48
N LEU A 67 -11.27 -10.57 6.54
CA LEU A 67 -10.53 -11.01 7.73
C LEU A 67 -10.89 -10.16 8.95
N LEU A 68 -11.04 -8.85 8.79
CA LEU A 68 -11.52 -7.97 9.87
C LEU A 68 -12.92 -8.36 10.36
N TYR A 69 -13.82 -8.75 9.45
CA TYR A 69 -15.13 -9.30 9.79
C TYR A 69 -15.01 -10.63 10.54
N LYS A 70 -14.18 -11.55 10.07
CA LYS A 70 -13.96 -12.86 10.72
C LYS A 70 -13.37 -12.73 12.12
N ASP A 71 -12.51 -11.75 12.32
CA ASP A 71 -11.85 -11.47 13.60
C ASP A 71 -12.74 -10.65 14.57
N GLY A 72 -13.96 -10.26 14.14
CA GLY A 72 -14.92 -9.51 14.97
C GLY A 72 -14.66 -8.01 15.05
N GLY A 73 -13.75 -7.46 14.25
CA GLY A 73 -13.51 -6.01 14.16
C GLY A 73 -14.69 -5.25 13.56
N ILE A 74 -15.45 -5.92 12.68
CA ILE A 74 -16.79 -5.48 12.21
C ILE A 74 -17.78 -6.61 12.37
N SER A 75 -19.03 -6.30 12.75
CA SER A 75 -20.07 -7.30 12.96
C SER A 75 -20.99 -7.45 11.74
N GLU A 76 -21.79 -8.54 11.71
CA GLU A 76 -22.78 -8.73 10.65
C GLU A 76 -23.86 -7.63 10.69
N GLU A 77 -24.29 -7.21 11.90
CA GLU A 77 -25.27 -6.13 12.06
C GLU A 77 -24.75 -4.79 11.51
N GLU A 78 -23.46 -4.51 11.69
CA GLU A 78 -22.82 -3.30 11.13
C GLU A 78 -22.74 -3.39 9.59
N CYS A 79 -22.39 -4.56 9.05
CA CYS A 79 -22.39 -4.81 7.59
C CYS A 79 -23.80 -4.66 7.00
N GLU A 80 -24.83 -5.26 7.61
CA GLU A 80 -26.22 -5.17 7.16
C GLU A 80 -26.73 -3.73 7.21
N ALA A 81 -26.38 -2.98 8.25
CA ALA A 81 -26.71 -1.56 8.37
C ALA A 81 -26.05 -0.71 7.26
N ALA A 82 -24.90 -1.13 6.76
CA ALA A 82 -24.20 -0.52 5.64
C ALA A 82 -24.64 -1.04 4.25
N GLY A 83 -25.61 -1.97 4.21
CA GLY A 83 -26.24 -2.46 2.97
C GLY A 83 -25.55 -3.65 2.31
N PHE A 84 -24.74 -4.42 3.04
CA PHE A 84 -24.09 -5.64 2.54
C PHE A 84 -23.96 -6.67 3.67
N LYS A 85 -23.57 -7.88 3.34
CA LYS A 85 -23.28 -8.95 4.32
C LYS A 85 -21.77 -9.13 4.45
N GLY A 86 -21.32 -9.58 5.63
CA GLY A 86 -19.90 -9.86 5.84
C GLY A 86 -19.30 -10.82 4.81
N GLU A 87 -20.05 -11.85 4.40
CA GLU A 87 -19.61 -12.80 3.37
C GLU A 87 -19.52 -12.18 1.94
N ASP A 88 -20.17 -11.06 1.66
CA ASP A 88 -20.01 -10.35 0.38
C ASP A 88 -18.58 -9.86 0.20
N LEU A 89 -17.88 -9.52 1.29
CA LEU A 89 -16.47 -9.10 1.23
C LEU A 89 -15.58 -10.20 0.68
N LEU A 90 -15.81 -11.47 1.07
CA LEU A 90 -15.08 -12.60 0.50
C LEU A 90 -15.45 -12.81 -0.97
N ALA A 91 -16.71 -12.59 -1.35
CA ALA A 91 -17.14 -12.70 -2.74
C ALA A 91 -16.46 -11.64 -3.64
N GLU A 92 -16.29 -10.41 -3.14
CA GLU A 92 -15.52 -9.36 -3.82
C GLU A 92 -14.02 -9.73 -3.94
N ALA A 93 -13.39 -10.20 -2.86
CA ALA A 93 -12.00 -10.67 -2.91
C ALA A 93 -11.82 -11.81 -3.92
N LYS A 94 -12.78 -12.74 -3.97
CA LYS A 94 -12.79 -13.85 -4.94
C LYS A 94 -12.96 -13.36 -6.38
N HIS A 95 -13.78 -12.33 -6.61
CA HIS A 95 -13.93 -11.72 -7.92
C HIS A 95 -12.60 -11.12 -8.42
N GLY A 96 -11.91 -10.36 -7.57
CA GLY A 96 -10.58 -9.82 -7.88
C GLY A 96 -9.54 -10.92 -8.11
N TYR A 97 -9.46 -11.92 -7.23
CA TYR A 97 -8.56 -13.08 -7.39
C TYR A 97 -8.76 -13.81 -8.71
N LYS A 98 -10.03 -14.07 -9.08
CA LYS A 98 -10.35 -14.71 -10.35
C LYS A 98 -9.81 -13.91 -11.53
N PHE A 99 -9.97 -12.59 -11.52
CA PHE A 99 -9.45 -11.71 -12.56
C PHE A 99 -7.92 -11.73 -12.61
N LEU A 100 -7.24 -11.65 -11.47
CA LEU A 100 -5.78 -11.76 -11.40
C LEU A 100 -5.29 -13.05 -12.03
N ARG A 101 -5.86 -14.20 -11.63
CA ARG A 101 -5.47 -15.53 -12.09
C ARG A 101 -5.73 -15.74 -13.59
N GLU A 102 -6.87 -15.29 -14.09
CA GLU A 102 -7.32 -15.59 -15.45
C GLU A 102 -6.75 -14.62 -16.49
N HIS A 103 -6.57 -13.34 -16.13
CA HIS A 103 -6.23 -12.27 -17.07
C HIS A 103 -4.89 -11.62 -16.80
N CYS A 104 -4.54 -11.33 -15.53
CA CYS A 104 -3.32 -10.58 -15.24
C CYS A 104 -2.04 -11.42 -15.31
N ILE A 105 -2.13 -12.72 -15.02
CA ILE A 105 -0.96 -13.64 -15.08
C ILE A 105 -0.61 -13.98 -16.52
N ASP A 106 0.66 -13.75 -16.89
CA ASP A 106 1.22 -14.19 -18.18
C ASP A 106 1.47 -15.70 -18.15
N LYS A 107 0.66 -16.44 -18.90
CA LYS A 107 0.74 -17.92 -18.95
C LYS A 107 1.89 -18.45 -19.80
N GLU A 108 2.55 -17.60 -20.57
CA GLU A 108 3.68 -17.96 -21.43
C GLU A 108 5.03 -17.78 -20.73
N TYR A 109 5.26 -16.58 -20.13
CA TYR A 109 6.53 -16.24 -19.49
C TYR A 109 6.45 -16.20 -17.95
N GLY A 110 5.25 -16.30 -17.39
CA GLY A 110 4.98 -16.12 -15.98
C GLY A 110 4.99 -14.64 -15.55
N GLY A 111 4.73 -14.43 -14.27
CA GLY A 111 4.61 -13.07 -13.74
C GLY A 111 3.28 -12.40 -14.11
N ILE A 112 3.09 -11.18 -13.59
CA ILE A 112 1.90 -10.37 -13.83
C ILE A 112 2.22 -9.27 -14.84
N PHE A 113 1.28 -8.97 -15.77
CA PHE A 113 1.35 -7.83 -16.69
C PHE A 113 1.26 -6.50 -15.95
N TRP A 114 1.65 -5.41 -16.60
CA TRP A 114 1.44 -4.07 -16.09
C TRP A 114 -0.04 -3.68 -16.15
N SER A 115 -0.63 -3.74 -17.33
CA SER A 115 -2.05 -3.44 -17.51
C SER A 115 -2.73 -4.26 -18.62
N LEU A 116 -4.05 -4.24 -18.58
CA LEU A 116 -4.94 -4.92 -19.51
C LEU A 116 -5.91 -3.89 -20.13
N ASN A 117 -6.42 -4.21 -21.32
CA ASN A 117 -7.59 -3.54 -21.85
C ASN A 117 -8.80 -3.78 -20.93
N TYR A 118 -9.83 -2.97 -21.08
CA TYR A 118 -11.07 -3.08 -20.31
C TYR A 118 -11.72 -4.48 -20.36
N ASP A 119 -11.51 -5.23 -21.44
CA ASP A 119 -12.06 -6.58 -21.66
C ASP A 119 -11.17 -7.71 -21.11
N GLY A 120 -10.08 -7.38 -20.44
CA GLY A 120 -9.14 -8.33 -19.84
C GLY A 120 -8.07 -8.87 -20.80
N THR A 121 -7.99 -8.38 -22.04
CA THR A 121 -6.88 -8.72 -22.95
C THR A 121 -5.61 -7.92 -22.58
N PRO A 122 -4.39 -8.50 -22.74
CA PRO A 122 -3.15 -7.79 -22.42
C PRO A 122 -3.01 -6.48 -23.20
N LEU A 123 -2.65 -5.39 -22.51
CA LEU A 123 -2.35 -4.08 -23.09
C LEU A 123 -0.87 -3.77 -22.96
N ASP A 124 -0.40 -3.53 -21.76
CA ASP A 124 1.01 -3.36 -21.45
C ASP A 124 1.55 -4.61 -20.78
N THR A 125 2.41 -5.33 -21.49
CA THR A 125 2.94 -6.62 -21.08
C THR A 125 4.24 -6.54 -20.31
N THR A 126 4.77 -5.33 -20.06
CA THR A 126 5.99 -5.14 -19.27
C THR A 126 5.83 -5.71 -17.86
N LYS A 127 6.95 -6.09 -17.27
CA LYS A 127 7.00 -6.66 -15.91
C LYS A 127 7.72 -5.69 -14.99
N HIS A 128 7.13 -5.40 -13.87
CA HIS A 128 7.77 -4.63 -12.80
C HIS A 128 7.81 -5.45 -11.53
N THR A 129 8.95 -5.46 -10.85
CA THR A 129 9.12 -6.15 -9.55
C THR A 129 8.08 -5.68 -8.54
N TYR A 130 7.84 -4.38 -8.50
CA TYR A 130 6.81 -3.74 -7.70
C TYR A 130 5.42 -4.36 -7.91
N ASN A 131 5.01 -4.53 -9.16
CA ASN A 131 3.72 -5.09 -9.50
C ASN A 131 3.62 -6.58 -9.14
N GLN A 132 4.71 -7.37 -9.36
CA GLN A 132 4.78 -8.76 -8.92
C GLN A 132 4.59 -8.86 -7.40
N ALA A 133 5.21 -7.96 -6.62
CA ALA A 133 5.10 -7.93 -5.17
C ALA A 133 3.66 -7.66 -4.71
N PHE A 134 2.96 -6.68 -5.29
CA PHE A 134 1.55 -6.44 -4.93
C PHE A 134 0.63 -7.61 -5.26
N CYS A 135 0.90 -8.36 -6.31
CA CYS A 135 0.14 -9.57 -6.60
C CYS A 135 0.40 -10.66 -5.53
N ILE A 136 1.65 -10.86 -5.09
CA ILE A 136 1.98 -11.76 -3.96
C ILE A 136 1.22 -11.34 -2.70
N TYR A 137 1.19 -10.04 -2.41
CA TYR A 137 0.51 -9.47 -1.24
C TYR A 137 -0.99 -9.77 -1.26
N ALA A 138 -1.63 -9.54 -2.41
CA ALA A 138 -3.05 -9.84 -2.62
C ALA A 138 -3.35 -11.34 -2.51
N LEU A 139 -2.56 -12.18 -3.17
CA LEU A 139 -2.75 -13.64 -3.17
C LEU A 139 -2.54 -14.26 -1.80
N SER A 140 -1.56 -13.75 -1.03
CA SER A 140 -1.30 -14.21 0.34
C SER A 140 -2.46 -13.86 1.27
N SER A 141 -3.00 -12.65 1.17
CA SER A 141 -4.18 -12.23 1.96
C SER A 141 -5.45 -12.96 1.52
N TYR A 142 -5.63 -13.20 0.22
CA TYR A 142 -6.75 -13.99 -0.26
C TYR A 142 -6.68 -15.46 0.20
N TYR A 143 -5.47 -16.05 0.20
CA TYR A 143 -5.27 -17.39 0.77
C TYR A 143 -5.65 -17.44 2.26
N ASP A 144 -5.27 -16.45 3.04
CA ASP A 144 -5.62 -16.36 4.46
C ASP A 144 -7.16 -16.26 4.65
N ALA A 145 -7.82 -15.46 3.82
CA ALA A 145 -9.26 -15.25 3.87
C ALA A 145 -10.07 -16.47 3.40
N ALA A 146 -9.66 -17.11 2.30
CA ALA A 146 -10.43 -18.13 1.60
C ALA A 146 -9.93 -19.57 1.80
N GLY A 147 -8.69 -19.77 2.26
CA GLY A 147 -8.04 -21.09 2.31
C GLY A 147 -7.69 -21.67 0.94
N ASP A 148 -7.68 -20.83 -0.11
CA ASP A 148 -7.44 -21.25 -1.49
C ASP A 148 -5.97 -21.54 -1.77
N LYS A 149 -5.63 -22.83 -1.87
CA LYS A 149 -4.24 -23.28 -2.08
C LYS A 149 -3.69 -22.88 -3.44
N GLU A 150 -4.52 -22.76 -4.49
CA GLU A 150 -4.07 -22.32 -5.81
C GLU A 150 -3.57 -20.86 -5.74
N ALA A 151 -4.21 -20.00 -4.96
CA ALA A 151 -3.74 -18.65 -4.72
C ALA A 151 -2.35 -18.63 -4.05
N LEU A 152 -2.13 -19.51 -3.08
CA LEU A 152 -0.82 -19.62 -2.41
C LEU A 152 0.26 -20.16 -3.36
N GLU A 153 -0.05 -21.16 -4.18
CA GLU A 153 0.88 -21.70 -5.19
C GLU A 153 1.27 -20.61 -6.20
N LEU A 154 0.29 -19.80 -6.62
CA LEU A 154 0.54 -18.67 -7.51
C LEU A 154 1.42 -17.59 -6.83
N ALA A 155 1.18 -17.28 -5.55
CA ALA A 155 2.04 -16.37 -4.79
C ALA A 155 3.50 -16.86 -4.74
N PHE A 156 3.72 -18.16 -4.49
CA PHE A 156 5.07 -18.73 -4.52
C PHE A 156 5.70 -18.74 -5.92
N SER A 157 4.91 -18.91 -6.98
CA SER A 157 5.43 -18.80 -8.34
C SER A 157 5.95 -17.41 -8.67
N LEU A 158 5.25 -16.36 -8.19
CA LEU A 158 5.69 -14.97 -8.31
C LEU A 158 6.90 -14.67 -7.41
N PHE A 159 6.94 -15.20 -6.19
CA PHE A 159 8.12 -15.14 -5.32
C PHE A 159 9.35 -15.71 -6.03
N ASP A 160 9.22 -16.89 -6.62
CA ASP A 160 10.31 -17.53 -7.37
C ASP A 160 10.75 -16.71 -8.60
N ILE A 161 9.83 -16.02 -9.27
CA ILE A 161 10.13 -15.11 -10.39
C ILE A 161 10.93 -13.90 -9.87
N ILE A 162 10.49 -13.24 -8.81
CA ILE A 162 11.22 -12.10 -8.25
C ILE A 162 12.64 -12.52 -7.87
N GLU A 163 12.79 -13.60 -7.13
CA GLU A 163 14.09 -14.06 -6.61
C GLU A 163 15.05 -14.57 -7.71
N LYS A 164 14.53 -15.07 -8.82
CA LYS A 164 15.36 -15.64 -9.91
C LYS A 164 15.59 -14.70 -11.09
N ARG A 165 14.70 -13.72 -11.30
CA ARG A 165 14.70 -12.90 -12.51
C ARG A 165 14.73 -11.40 -12.26
N CYS A 166 14.26 -10.96 -11.09
CA CYS A 166 14.14 -9.55 -10.75
C CYS A 166 15.13 -9.11 -9.67
N THR A 167 16.15 -9.91 -9.39
CA THR A 167 17.13 -9.67 -8.32
C THR A 167 18.53 -9.79 -8.90
N ASP A 168 19.42 -8.90 -8.49
CA ASP A 168 20.86 -9.04 -8.65
C ASP A 168 21.53 -9.41 -7.32
N GLU A 169 22.87 -9.30 -7.24
CA GLU A 169 23.62 -9.67 -6.04
C GLU A 169 23.34 -8.75 -4.84
N ILE A 170 22.89 -7.52 -5.10
CA ILE A 170 22.78 -6.47 -4.07
C ILE A 170 21.37 -5.89 -3.88
N GLY A 171 20.42 -6.14 -4.78
CA GLY A 171 19.09 -5.55 -4.69
C GLY A 171 18.07 -6.12 -5.65
N TYR A 172 16.89 -5.52 -5.66
CA TYR A 172 15.84 -5.78 -6.64
C TYR A 172 15.97 -4.81 -7.80
N LEU A 173 15.78 -5.33 -9.02
CA LEU A 173 15.71 -4.58 -10.27
C LEU A 173 14.26 -4.18 -10.53
N GLU A 174 14.05 -3.07 -11.26
CA GLU A 174 12.74 -2.44 -11.36
C GLU A 174 11.86 -3.00 -12.48
N ALA A 175 12.33 -2.91 -13.73
CA ALA A 175 11.52 -3.07 -14.92
C ALA A 175 12.10 -4.05 -15.93
N PHE A 176 11.21 -4.77 -16.62
CA PHE A 176 11.57 -5.81 -17.58
C PHE A 176 10.58 -5.83 -18.76
N THR A 177 11.07 -6.28 -19.89
CA THR A 177 10.22 -6.71 -21.01
C THR A 177 9.33 -7.89 -20.59
N ARG A 178 8.36 -8.25 -21.43
CA ARG A 178 7.47 -9.38 -21.16
C ARG A 178 8.22 -10.69 -20.86
N ASP A 179 9.35 -10.95 -21.53
CA ASP A 179 10.21 -12.15 -21.35
C ASP A 179 11.30 -11.97 -20.28
N PHE A 180 11.18 -10.93 -19.45
CA PHE A 180 12.09 -10.61 -18.34
C PHE A 180 13.51 -10.21 -18.76
N LYS A 181 13.70 -9.53 -19.88
CA LYS A 181 14.93 -8.79 -20.17
C LYS A 181 14.87 -7.41 -19.53
N PRO A 182 16.00 -6.80 -19.12
CA PRO A 182 16.01 -5.46 -18.56
C PRO A 182 15.31 -4.43 -19.45
N GLU A 183 14.50 -3.56 -18.85
CA GLU A 183 13.75 -2.49 -19.49
C GLU A 183 13.92 -1.18 -18.71
N SER A 184 13.62 -0.04 -19.34
CA SER A 184 13.65 1.27 -18.68
C SER A 184 12.56 1.40 -17.61
N ASN A 185 12.93 1.94 -16.44
CA ASN A 185 11.99 2.15 -15.32
C ASN A 185 11.27 3.50 -15.43
N GLU A 186 10.60 3.78 -16.55
CA GLU A 186 9.90 5.06 -16.74
C GLU A 186 8.64 5.18 -15.86
N LYS A 187 8.00 4.07 -15.53
CA LYS A 187 6.71 4.03 -14.82
C LYS A 187 6.79 4.29 -13.32
N LEU A 188 7.94 3.99 -12.71
CA LEU A 188 8.23 4.24 -11.30
C LEU A 188 9.30 5.32 -11.11
N SER A 189 9.69 5.98 -12.20
CA SER A 189 10.60 7.12 -12.20
C SER A 189 9.81 8.40 -12.05
N GLU A 190 9.83 8.95 -10.85
CA GLU A 190 9.24 10.24 -10.54
C GLU A 190 10.33 11.34 -10.61
N ASN A 191 9.93 12.59 -10.61
CA ASN A 191 10.83 13.76 -10.57
C ASN A 191 11.85 13.81 -11.72
N GLY A 192 11.58 13.14 -12.84
CA GLY A 192 12.41 13.15 -14.05
C GLY A 192 13.70 12.33 -13.94
N VAL A 193 13.77 11.39 -13.00
CA VAL A 193 14.94 10.55 -12.75
C VAL A 193 14.63 9.10 -13.13
N LEU A 194 15.52 8.50 -13.95
CA LEU A 194 15.50 7.05 -14.22
C LEU A 194 16.41 6.35 -13.22
N ALA A 195 15.82 5.51 -12.37
CA ALA A 195 16.53 4.77 -11.32
C ALA A 195 16.63 3.28 -11.67
N ASP A 196 17.78 2.70 -11.37
CA ASP A 196 17.98 1.24 -11.50
C ASP A 196 17.37 0.48 -10.32
N LYS A 197 17.35 1.12 -9.13
CA LYS A 197 16.75 0.59 -7.89
C LYS A 197 16.02 1.71 -7.17
N THR A 198 14.90 1.34 -6.52
CA THR A 198 14.12 2.29 -5.72
C THR A 198 13.87 1.74 -4.31
N MET A 199 13.81 2.66 -3.35
CA MET A 199 13.35 2.37 -2.01
C MET A 199 11.92 1.79 -2.05
N ASN A 200 11.06 2.36 -2.90
CA ASN A 200 9.66 1.99 -3.04
C ASN A 200 9.48 0.50 -3.43
N THR A 201 10.23 0.02 -4.43
CA THR A 201 10.20 -1.41 -4.79
C THR A 201 10.71 -2.29 -3.66
N LEU A 202 11.82 -1.91 -2.99
CA LEU A 202 12.35 -2.69 -1.86
C LEU A 202 11.32 -2.79 -0.72
N LEU A 203 10.65 -1.68 -0.38
CA LEU A 203 9.64 -1.61 0.67
C LEU A 203 8.44 -2.53 0.38
N HIS A 204 7.92 -2.50 -0.84
CA HIS A 204 6.73 -3.27 -1.16
C HIS A 204 7.01 -4.76 -1.46
N VAL A 205 8.24 -5.11 -1.84
CA VAL A 205 8.69 -6.51 -1.79
C VAL A 205 8.75 -7.00 -0.35
N PHE A 206 9.27 -6.17 0.57
CA PHE A 206 9.29 -6.48 2.00
C PHE A 206 7.87 -6.68 2.56
N GLU A 207 6.95 -5.78 2.24
CA GLU A 207 5.55 -5.87 2.67
C GLU A 207 4.89 -7.16 2.17
N ALA A 208 5.02 -7.47 0.88
CA ALA A 208 4.47 -8.67 0.27
C ALA A 208 5.04 -9.96 0.89
N TYR A 209 6.34 -9.97 1.14
CA TYR A 209 7.01 -11.12 1.77
C TYR A 209 6.69 -11.23 3.25
N THR A 210 6.45 -10.13 3.93
CA THR A 210 5.94 -10.15 5.31
C THR A 210 4.61 -10.88 5.38
N GLU A 211 3.70 -10.58 4.47
CA GLU A 211 2.39 -11.24 4.42
C GLU A 211 2.51 -12.72 4.02
N LEU A 212 3.28 -13.04 2.99
CA LEU A 212 3.54 -14.42 2.57
C LEU A 212 4.20 -15.23 3.70
N TYR A 213 5.15 -14.65 4.43
CA TYR A 213 5.77 -15.29 5.59
C TYR A 213 4.78 -15.43 6.76
N ARG A 214 3.94 -14.43 6.99
CA ARG A 214 2.92 -14.47 8.06
C ARG A 214 2.02 -15.70 7.93
N VAL A 215 1.53 -15.95 6.72
CA VAL A 215 0.58 -17.05 6.46
C VAL A 215 1.22 -18.41 6.26
N THR A 216 2.54 -18.49 5.98
CA THR A 216 3.19 -19.76 5.64
C THR A 216 4.32 -20.18 6.57
N LYS A 217 4.97 -19.21 7.24
CA LYS A 217 6.22 -19.41 7.99
C LYS A 217 7.34 -20.07 7.16
N ASN A 218 7.34 -19.84 5.86
CA ASN A 218 8.31 -20.43 4.94
C ASN A 218 9.72 -19.87 5.19
N GLU A 219 10.68 -20.75 5.46
CA GLU A 219 12.07 -20.37 5.81
C GLU A 219 12.78 -19.56 4.72
N LYS A 220 12.51 -19.82 3.43
CA LYS A 220 13.15 -19.06 2.33
C LYS A 220 12.65 -17.62 2.33
N VAL A 221 11.34 -17.43 2.51
CA VAL A 221 10.74 -16.10 2.61
C VAL A 221 11.27 -15.37 3.85
N GLY A 222 11.38 -16.05 5.01
CA GLY A 222 11.95 -15.47 6.22
C GLY A 222 13.42 -15.03 6.05
N LYS A 223 14.24 -15.83 5.38
CA LYS A 223 15.63 -15.45 5.05
C LYS A 223 15.68 -14.23 4.13
N ARG A 224 14.74 -14.13 3.22
CA ARG A 224 14.65 -12.99 2.31
C ARG A 224 14.22 -11.71 3.02
N LEU A 225 13.28 -11.80 3.96
CA LEU A 225 12.91 -10.68 4.84
C LEU A 225 14.11 -10.13 5.61
N MET A 226 14.92 -11.01 6.19
CA MET A 226 16.16 -10.62 6.90
C MET A 226 17.12 -9.89 5.98
N TRP A 227 17.35 -10.43 4.77
CA TRP A 227 18.21 -9.78 3.78
C TRP A 227 17.70 -8.41 3.33
N ILE A 228 16.38 -8.26 3.18
CA ILE A 228 15.78 -6.96 2.84
C ILE A 228 15.98 -5.95 3.97
N MET A 229 15.80 -6.36 5.23
CA MET A 229 16.06 -5.50 6.40
C MET A 229 17.54 -5.06 6.46
N ASP A 230 18.47 -5.95 6.15
CA ASP A 230 19.89 -5.62 6.07
C ASP A 230 20.16 -4.62 4.93
N THR A 231 19.64 -4.88 3.74
CA THR A 231 19.77 -3.99 2.59
C THR A 231 19.17 -2.61 2.89
N PHE A 232 18.00 -2.59 3.54
CA PHE A 232 17.36 -1.34 3.93
C PHE A 232 18.24 -0.53 4.91
N ALA A 233 18.73 -1.16 5.96
CA ALA A 233 19.55 -0.51 6.97
C ALA A 233 20.92 -0.04 6.43
N ASP A 234 21.51 -0.80 5.50
CA ASP A 234 22.89 -0.59 5.07
C ASP A 234 22.98 0.25 3.76
N LYS A 235 21.90 0.31 2.95
CA LYS A 235 21.90 0.93 1.62
C LYS A 235 20.87 2.05 1.44
N VAL A 236 19.69 1.90 2.06
CA VAL A 236 18.56 2.81 1.84
C VAL A 236 18.46 3.86 2.94
N TYR A 237 18.59 3.44 4.20
CA TYR A 237 18.55 4.35 5.33
C TYR A 237 19.82 5.20 5.40
N ASN A 238 19.65 6.52 5.40
CA ASN A 238 20.73 7.49 5.53
C ASN A 238 20.79 8.02 6.99
N PRO A 239 21.75 7.55 7.81
CA PRO A 239 21.80 7.93 9.22
C PRO A 239 22.20 9.40 9.43
N VAL A 240 22.86 10.04 8.47
CA VAL A 240 23.25 11.47 8.55
C VAL A 240 22.04 12.37 8.32
N LYS A 241 21.22 12.04 7.31
CA LYS A 241 19.99 12.76 7.00
C LYS A 241 18.81 12.32 7.86
N GLN A 242 18.92 11.18 8.55
CA GLN A 242 17.87 10.55 9.36
C GLN A 242 16.59 10.28 8.56
N ARG A 243 16.74 9.77 7.33
CA ARG A 243 15.67 9.49 6.39
C ARG A 243 16.06 8.37 5.44
N GLN A 244 15.15 7.92 4.61
CA GLN A 244 15.46 7.09 3.45
C GLN A 244 15.99 7.95 2.30
N ASP A 245 16.96 7.44 1.54
CA ASP A 245 17.18 7.87 0.17
C ASP A 245 16.26 7.06 -0.76
N VAL A 246 15.80 7.64 -1.88
CA VAL A 246 14.65 7.12 -2.65
C VAL A 246 15.05 6.45 -3.96
N PHE A 247 15.91 7.09 -4.73
CA PHE A 247 16.33 6.66 -6.08
C PHE A 247 17.82 6.37 -6.13
N PHE A 248 18.18 5.23 -6.71
CA PHE A 248 19.55 4.74 -6.75
C PHE A 248 19.94 4.28 -8.15
N ASP A 249 21.25 4.38 -8.43
CA ASP A 249 21.86 3.67 -9.55
C ASP A 249 21.99 2.16 -9.25
N ALA A 250 22.62 1.42 -10.17
CA ALA A 250 22.81 -0.02 -10.05
C ALA A 250 23.59 -0.45 -8.78
N ASP A 251 24.49 0.42 -8.29
CA ASP A 251 25.37 0.16 -7.15
C ASP A 251 24.82 0.72 -5.81
N TYR A 252 23.55 1.18 -5.78
CA TYR A 252 22.93 1.87 -4.63
C TYR A 252 23.54 3.23 -4.30
N ASN A 253 24.15 3.93 -5.26
CA ASN A 253 24.47 5.35 -5.06
C ASN A 253 23.21 6.19 -5.25
N THR A 254 22.94 7.08 -4.31
CA THR A 254 21.79 8.00 -4.36
C THR A 254 21.94 8.96 -5.55
N ILE A 255 20.91 9.03 -6.41
CA ILE A 255 20.93 9.85 -7.64
C ILE A 255 20.03 11.10 -7.57
N LEU A 256 19.22 11.22 -6.52
CA LEU A 256 18.37 12.39 -6.28
C LEU A 256 18.30 12.73 -4.79
N ASP A 257 18.41 14.01 -4.46
CA ASP A 257 18.19 14.49 -3.08
C ASP A 257 16.69 14.73 -2.86
N LEU A 258 15.95 13.63 -2.65
CA LEU A 258 14.52 13.61 -2.38
C LEU A 258 14.26 13.05 -0.98
N HIS A 259 13.38 13.70 -0.23
CA HIS A 259 12.82 13.19 1.01
C HIS A 259 11.32 12.93 0.82
N SER A 260 10.93 11.70 0.60
CA SER A 260 9.53 11.30 0.51
C SER A 260 8.96 11.09 1.91
N TYR A 261 8.19 12.05 2.38
CA TYR A 261 7.69 12.05 3.75
C TYR A 261 6.70 10.91 4.01
N GLY A 262 5.81 10.67 3.05
CA GLY A 262 4.85 9.57 3.14
C GLY A 262 5.54 8.20 3.22
N HIS A 263 6.57 7.96 2.40
CA HIS A 263 7.28 6.69 2.44
C HIS A 263 8.10 6.49 3.73
N ASP A 264 8.66 7.55 4.31
CA ASP A 264 9.39 7.41 5.57
C ASP A 264 8.46 6.97 6.71
N ILE A 265 7.27 7.57 6.80
CA ILE A 265 6.31 7.20 7.85
C ILE A 265 5.67 5.83 7.59
N GLU A 266 5.41 5.48 6.32
CA GLU A 266 4.94 4.15 5.93
C GLU A 266 5.97 3.07 6.24
N THR A 267 7.22 3.29 5.87
CA THR A 267 8.31 2.36 6.17
C THR A 267 8.47 2.12 7.66
N ALA A 268 8.32 3.15 8.48
CA ALA A 268 8.48 3.02 9.93
C ALA A 268 7.55 1.95 10.50
N TRP A 269 6.26 1.96 10.15
CA TRP A 269 5.33 0.98 10.68
C TRP A 269 5.35 -0.36 9.94
N LEU A 270 5.62 -0.38 8.62
CA LEU A 270 5.72 -1.64 7.86
C LEU A 270 6.93 -2.46 8.32
N MET A 271 8.07 -1.83 8.57
CA MET A 271 9.26 -2.51 9.12
C MET A 271 9.00 -3.06 10.52
N ASP A 272 8.35 -2.29 11.39
CA ASP A 272 7.97 -2.76 12.72
C ASP A 272 7.02 -3.96 12.65
N ARG A 273 6.03 -3.95 11.74
CA ARG A 273 5.15 -5.10 11.48
C ARG A 273 5.94 -6.32 11.00
N GLY A 274 6.86 -6.13 10.06
CA GLY A 274 7.68 -7.22 9.55
C GLY A 274 8.58 -7.85 10.61
N VAL A 275 9.14 -7.05 11.49
CA VAL A 275 9.92 -7.50 12.66
C VAL A 275 9.06 -8.34 13.59
N ASP A 276 7.84 -7.93 13.89
CA ASP A 276 6.92 -8.69 14.74
C ASP A 276 6.55 -10.04 14.12
N VAL A 277 6.23 -10.04 12.82
CA VAL A 277 5.90 -11.25 12.06
C VAL A 277 7.08 -12.22 11.99
N LEU A 278 8.28 -11.70 11.80
CA LEU A 278 9.54 -12.49 11.78
C LEU A 278 9.86 -13.05 13.16
N ASN A 279 9.55 -12.29 14.22
CA ASN A 279 9.82 -12.63 15.63
C ASN A 279 11.29 -12.96 15.90
N ASN A 280 12.21 -12.12 15.42
CA ASN A 280 13.65 -12.26 15.57
C ASN A 280 14.20 -11.04 16.33
N GLU A 281 14.81 -11.28 17.52
CA GLU A 281 15.24 -10.19 18.41
C GLU A 281 16.35 -9.33 17.82
N HIS A 282 17.30 -9.92 17.10
CA HIS A 282 18.37 -9.17 16.44
C HIS A 282 17.82 -8.13 15.46
N TYR A 283 16.85 -8.54 14.61
CA TYR A 283 16.22 -7.62 13.66
C TYR A 283 15.28 -6.64 14.35
N ARG A 284 14.67 -7.04 15.48
CA ARG A 284 13.89 -6.12 16.31
C ARG A 284 14.74 -4.96 16.81
N GLU A 285 15.90 -5.24 17.41
CA GLU A 285 16.81 -4.22 17.89
C GLU A 285 17.34 -3.34 16.75
N LYS A 286 17.80 -3.95 15.65
CA LYS A 286 18.35 -3.25 14.48
C LYS A 286 17.34 -2.29 13.87
N MET A 287 16.11 -2.74 13.58
CA MET A 287 15.12 -1.97 12.88
C MET A 287 14.41 -0.93 13.76
N THR A 288 14.16 -1.24 15.05
CA THR A 288 13.49 -0.30 15.95
C THR A 288 14.23 1.02 16.09
N ALA A 289 15.56 1.03 16.07
CA ALA A 289 16.34 2.26 16.12
C ALA A 289 16.09 3.15 14.88
N ILE A 290 15.96 2.53 13.71
CA ILE A 290 15.69 3.20 12.43
C ILE A 290 14.25 3.71 12.40
N THR A 291 13.27 2.84 12.69
CA THR A 291 11.84 3.18 12.59
C THR A 291 11.45 4.32 13.55
N LYS A 292 11.99 4.32 14.77
CA LYS A 292 11.84 5.44 15.71
C LYS A 292 12.41 6.74 15.17
N THR A 293 13.58 6.67 14.52
CA THR A 293 14.22 7.85 13.94
C THR A 293 13.39 8.40 12.78
N LEU A 294 12.89 7.53 11.88
CA LEU A 294 12.02 7.93 10.78
C LEU A 294 10.75 8.64 11.30
N THR A 295 10.03 8.00 12.24
CA THR A 295 8.81 8.59 12.83
C THR A 295 9.09 9.96 13.47
N SER A 296 10.15 10.06 14.29
CA SER A 296 10.52 11.31 14.93
C SER A 296 10.90 12.40 13.93
N ARG A 297 11.64 12.02 12.88
CA ARG A 297 12.07 12.97 11.84
C ARG A 297 10.88 13.51 11.07
N ILE A 298 9.94 12.65 10.66
CA ILE A 298 8.73 13.07 9.96
C ILE A 298 7.88 14.01 10.79
N TYR A 299 7.66 13.70 12.07
CA TYR A 299 6.96 14.58 12.99
C TYR A 299 7.60 15.98 13.07
N GLN A 300 8.93 16.07 13.06
CA GLN A 300 9.66 17.33 13.20
C GLN A 300 9.73 18.19 11.94
N VAL A 301 9.75 17.56 10.74
CA VAL A 301 10.08 18.28 9.49
C VAL A 301 8.94 18.38 8.49
N ALA A 302 7.92 17.54 8.62
CA ALA A 302 6.87 17.42 7.60
C ALA A 302 5.45 17.58 8.14
N PHE A 303 5.24 17.31 9.44
CA PHE A 303 3.95 17.48 10.11
C PHE A 303 3.79 18.91 10.61
N ASP A 304 2.75 19.61 10.16
CA ASP A 304 2.52 21.02 10.47
C ASP A 304 1.60 21.27 11.69
N GLY A 305 1.20 20.18 12.36
CA GLY A 305 0.25 20.20 13.49
C GLY A 305 -1.17 19.76 13.11
N HIS A 306 -1.44 19.58 11.81
CA HIS A 306 -2.73 19.09 11.30
C HIS A 306 -2.57 17.97 10.27
N SER A 307 -1.54 18.06 9.42
CA SER A 307 -1.41 17.19 8.24
C SER A 307 0.04 17.09 7.76
N LEU A 308 0.33 16.09 6.92
CA LEU A 308 1.67 15.84 6.41
C LEU A 308 1.84 16.40 5.00
N ALA A 309 2.89 17.19 4.75
CA ALA A 309 3.32 17.56 3.41
C ALA A 309 3.74 16.32 2.61
N ASN A 310 3.73 16.40 1.27
CA ASN A 310 4.03 15.25 0.42
C ASN A 310 5.51 14.85 0.46
N GLU A 311 6.41 15.78 0.10
CA GLU A 311 7.84 15.48 -0.07
C GLU A 311 8.69 16.76 -0.09
N CYS A 312 10.01 16.60 -0.04
CA CYS A 312 10.97 17.68 -0.24
C CYS A 312 12.01 17.29 -1.31
N ASP A 313 11.93 17.90 -2.49
CA ASP A 313 12.87 17.70 -3.59
C ASP A 313 13.93 18.81 -3.58
N ARG A 314 15.20 18.44 -3.36
CA ARG A 314 16.35 19.39 -3.38
C ARG A 314 16.10 20.64 -2.54
N GLY A 315 15.49 20.48 -1.36
CA GLY A 315 15.17 21.55 -0.41
C GLY A 315 13.87 22.30 -0.70
N VAL A 316 13.11 21.94 -1.74
CA VAL A 316 11.82 22.55 -2.07
C VAL A 316 10.70 21.61 -1.60
N VAL A 317 9.86 22.08 -0.66
CA VAL A 317 8.75 21.29 -0.12
C VAL A 317 7.57 21.35 -1.09
N ASN A 318 7.08 20.18 -1.48
CA ASN A 318 5.76 20.01 -2.07
C ASN A 318 4.72 19.89 -0.94
N ALA A 319 3.95 20.95 -0.73
CA ALA A 319 3.01 21.09 0.36
C ALA A 319 1.62 20.51 0.07
N HIS A 320 1.41 19.83 -1.07
CA HIS A 320 0.15 19.12 -1.33
C HIS A 320 -0.08 18.02 -0.30
N ARG A 321 -1.34 17.71 -0.04
CA ARG A 321 -1.78 16.64 0.87
C ARG A 321 -2.34 15.50 0.04
N VAL A 322 -1.47 14.56 -0.29
CA VAL A 322 -1.82 13.39 -1.11
C VAL A 322 -2.51 12.35 -0.23
N TRP A 323 -3.62 11.77 -0.68
CA TRP A 323 -4.48 10.88 0.11
C TRP A 323 -3.74 9.76 0.84
N TRP A 324 -2.80 9.11 0.14
CA TRP A 324 -2.07 7.97 0.71
C TRP A 324 -1.09 8.41 1.80
N VAL A 325 -0.45 9.56 1.61
CA VAL A 325 0.46 10.14 2.61
C VAL A 325 -0.28 10.40 3.90
N GLN A 326 -1.50 11.00 3.82
CA GLN A 326 -2.31 11.28 5.01
C GLN A 326 -2.76 9.97 5.69
N ALA A 327 -3.21 8.96 4.93
CA ALA A 327 -3.60 7.66 5.47
C ALA A 327 -2.43 6.97 6.19
N GLU A 328 -1.24 6.95 5.58
CA GLU A 328 -0.04 6.33 6.17
C GLU A 328 0.44 7.09 7.42
N THR A 329 0.22 8.40 7.46
CA THR A 329 0.57 9.24 8.60
C THR A 329 -0.22 8.87 9.85
N VAL A 330 -1.53 8.62 9.73
CA VAL A 330 -2.35 8.15 10.86
C VAL A 330 -1.79 6.83 11.42
N VAL A 331 -1.54 5.85 10.56
CA VAL A 331 -1.03 4.54 10.99
C VAL A 331 0.38 4.65 11.58
N GLY A 332 1.25 5.41 10.93
CA GLY A 332 2.64 5.58 11.36
C GLY A 332 2.76 6.30 12.70
N PHE A 333 1.96 7.34 12.95
CA PHE A 333 1.95 8.01 14.26
C PHE A 333 1.31 7.15 15.35
N LEU A 334 0.25 6.39 15.05
CA LEU A 334 -0.28 5.41 16.01
C LEU A 334 0.76 4.34 16.35
N ASN A 335 1.47 3.82 15.36
CA ASN A 335 2.59 2.89 15.59
C ASN A 335 3.70 3.53 16.43
N GLY A 336 4.05 4.78 16.13
CA GLY A 336 5.01 5.54 16.91
C GLY A 336 4.60 5.72 18.38
N TYR A 337 3.33 5.99 18.63
CA TYR A 337 2.75 6.09 19.97
C TYR A 337 2.83 4.77 20.74
N GLU A 338 2.43 3.65 20.10
CA GLU A 338 2.46 2.32 20.71
C GLU A 338 3.88 1.86 21.05
N ARG A 339 4.85 2.20 20.20
CA ARG A 339 6.25 1.74 20.31
C ARG A 339 7.15 2.65 21.15
N ASN A 340 6.73 3.88 21.40
CA ASN A 340 7.55 4.86 22.11
C ASN A 340 6.83 5.35 23.36
N THR A 341 6.95 4.60 24.46
CA THR A 341 6.41 5.03 25.76
C THR A 341 6.95 6.41 26.15
N GLY A 342 6.05 7.37 26.39
CA GLY A 342 6.40 8.74 26.73
C GLY A 342 6.24 9.78 25.61
N HIS A 343 5.91 9.36 24.40
CA HIS A 343 5.67 10.22 23.24
C HIS A 343 4.17 10.33 22.91
N SER A 344 3.39 10.97 23.80
CA SER A 344 1.95 11.18 23.61
C SER A 344 1.65 12.07 22.41
N GLU A 345 2.59 12.91 22.00
CA GLU A 345 2.47 13.78 20.83
C GLU A 345 2.18 13.05 19.52
N TYR A 346 2.58 11.80 19.39
CA TYR A 346 2.23 11.00 18.20
C TYR A 346 0.75 10.59 18.20
N CYS A 347 0.17 10.34 19.38
CA CYS A 347 -1.28 10.12 19.48
C CYS A 347 -2.04 11.37 19.05
N ASP A 348 -1.65 12.54 19.58
CA ASP A 348 -2.27 13.81 19.24
C ASP A 348 -2.13 14.13 17.74
N ALA A 349 -0.96 13.80 17.14
CA ALA A 349 -0.72 13.96 15.71
C ALA A 349 -1.61 13.04 14.86
N ALA A 350 -1.78 11.77 15.24
CA ALA A 350 -2.67 10.86 14.53
C ALA A 350 -4.13 11.32 14.56
N LEU A 351 -4.58 11.86 15.70
CA LEU A 351 -5.92 12.42 15.84
C LEU A 351 -6.10 13.69 15.00
N ALA A 352 -5.12 14.58 14.99
CA ALA A 352 -5.16 15.81 14.18
C ALA A 352 -5.15 15.50 12.68
N GLU A 353 -4.33 14.54 12.25
CA GLU A 353 -4.30 14.04 10.86
C GLU A 353 -5.65 13.46 10.42
N TRP A 354 -6.28 12.67 11.29
CA TRP A 354 -7.61 12.12 11.00
C TRP A 354 -8.68 13.21 10.88
N GLU A 355 -8.64 14.24 11.74
CA GLU A 355 -9.54 15.40 11.61
C GLU A 355 -9.35 16.14 10.27
N PHE A 356 -8.09 16.28 9.83
CA PHE A 356 -7.81 16.86 8.52
C PHE A 356 -8.37 15.99 7.39
N ILE A 357 -8.14 14.67 7.44
CA ILE A 357 -8.66 13.72 6.45
C ILE A 357 -10.19 13.84 6.33
N LYS A 358 -10.91 13.74 7.45
CA LYS A 358 -12.38 13.82 7.47
C LYS A 358 -12.91 15.13 6.91
N THR A 359 -12.19 16.21 7.14
CA THR A 359 -12.65 17.55 6.78
C THR A 359 -12.38 17.86 5.31
N TYR A 360 -11.21 17.48 4.80
CA TYR A 360 -10.71 17.96 3.51
C TYR A 360 -10.40 16.89 2.48
N VAL A 361 -9.97 15.69 2.90
CA VAL A 361 -9.53 14.63 1.96
C VAL A 361 -10.68 13.72 1.55
N VAL A 362 -11.60 13.43 2.48
CA VAL A 362 -12.82 12.67 2.19
C VAL A 362 -13.74 13.49 1.29
N ASP A 363 -13.99 13.01 0.07
CA ASP A 363 -14.92 13.64 -0.85
C ASP A 363 -16.36 13.24 -0.51
N LYS A 364 -17.14 14.18 -0.02
CA LYS A 364 -18.51 13.97 0.45
C LYS A 364 -19.57 13.97 -0.66
N ARG A 365 -19.16 14.08 -1.93
CA ARG A 365 -20.08 13.96 -3.06
C ARG A 365 -20.60 12.52 -3.17
N ASN A 366 -21.87 12.35 -3.43
CA ASN A 366 -22.46 11.03 -3.59
C ASN A 366 -21.83 10.27 -4.77
N GLY A 367 -21.37 9.05 -4.52
CA GLY A 367 -20.69 8.22 -5.53
C GLY A 367 -19.20 8.56 -5.71
N SER A 368 -18.62 9.36 -4.81
CA SER A 368 -17.18 9.60 -4.75
C SER A 368 -16.50 8.77 -3.67
N GLU A 369 -15.20 8.97 -3.53
CA GLU A 369 -14.32 8.36 -2.53
C GLU A 369 -13.46 9.48 -1.90
N TRP A 370 -12.20 9.31 -1.61
CA TRP A 370 -11.30 10.39 -1.20
C TRP A 370 -10.78 11.13 -2.41
N PHE A 371 -10.53 12.44 -2.28
CA PHE A 371 -9.76 13.17 -3.29
C PHE A 371 -8.37 12.57 -3.44
N TRP A 372 -7.81 12.65 -4.64
CA TRP A 372 -6.44 12.20 -4.91
C TRP A 372 -5.43 13.04 -4.14
N GLU A 373 -5.60 14.35 -4.16
CA GLU A 373 -4.82 15.31 -3.37
C GLU A 373 -5.60 16.60 -3.14
N VAL A 374 -5.22 17.31 -2.10
CA VAL A 374 -5.72 18.64 -1.78
C VAL A 374 -4.55 19.60 -1.55
N ASN A 375 -4.79 20.88 -1.70
CA ASN A 375 -3.83 21.92 -1.35
C ASN A 375 -3.61 21.97 0.17
N GLU A 376 -2.60 22.69 0.63
CA GLU A 376 -2.29 22.89 2.04
C GLU A 376 -3.48 23.49 2.83
N ASP A 377 -4.31 24.31 2.20
CA ASP A 377 -5.54 24.89 2.78
C ASP A 377 -6.76 23.94 2.76
N GLY A 378 -6.59 22.72 2.27
CA GLY A 378 -7.63 21.70 2.15
C GLY A 378 -8.51 21.83 0.91
N SER A 379 -8.28 22.80 0.03
CA SER A 379 -9.04 22.89 -1.24
C SER A 379 -8.63 21.78 -2.21
N PRO A 380 -9.60 21.05 -2.82
CA PRO A 380 -9.28 19.91 -3.70
C PRO A 380 -8.64 20.36 -5.01
N ILE A 381 -7.77 19.49 -5.56
CA ILE A 381 -7.16 19.65 -6.88
C ILE A 381 -8.06 19.00 -7.92
N LEU A 382 -8.63 19.81 -8.82
CA LEU A 382 -9.78 19.42 -9.64
C LEU A 382 -9.43 18.60 -10.90
N ASP A 383 -8.15 18.48 -11.25
CA ASP A 383 -7.70 17.74 -12.44
C ASP A 383 -7.25 16.30 -12.13
N ARG A 384 -7.39 15.88 -10.87
CA ARG A 384 -7.06 14.53 -10.43
C ARG A 384 -8.27 13.60 -10.42
N PRO A 385 -8.16 12.40 -10.99
CA PRO A 385 -9.26 11.43 -10.97
C PRO A 385 -9.52 10.89 -9.56
N ILE A 386 -10.73 10.38 -9.34
CA ILE A 386 -11.10 9.67 -8.11
C ILE A 386 -10.57 8.23 -8.13
N VAL A 387 -10.54 7.60 -9.29
CA VAL A 387 -9.95 6.27 -9.50
C VAL A 387 -9.04 6.31 -10.71
N GLU A 388 -7.84 5.76 -10.56
CA GLU A 388 -6.88 5.50 -11.62
C GLU A 388 -5.92 4.38 -11.18
N PRO A 389 -4.99 3.86 -11.99
CA PRO A 389 -4.19 2.69 -11.64
C PRO A 389 -3.48 2.73 -10.29
N TRP A 390 -3.16 3.92 -9.77
CA TRP A 390 -2.51 4.12 -8.47
C TRP A 390 -3.48 4.42 -7.33
N LYS A 391 -4.59 5.12 -7.62
CA LYS A 391 -5.59 5.55 -6.63
C LYS A 391 -6.64 4.46 -6.40
N CYS A 392 -6.54 3.79 -5.27
CA CYS A 392 -7.33 2.61 -4.91
C CYS A 392 -7.48 2.48 -3.38
N PRO A 393 -8.28 1.54 -2.85
CA PRO A 393 -8.58 1.43 -1.42
C PRO A 393 -7.43 0.83 -0.59
N TYR A 394 -6.23 0.77 -1.13
CA TYR A 394 -5.08 0.16 -0.46
C TYR A 394 -4.66 0.97 0.77
N HIS A 395 -4.36 2.25 0.62
CA HIS A 395 -3.87 3.06 1.73
C HIS A 395 -4.98 3.48 2.71
N ASN A 396 -6.06 4.09 2.22
CA ASN A 396 -7.15 4.56 3.09
C ASN A 396 -7.96 3.40 3.70
N GLY A 397 -8.23 2.35 2.94
CA GLY A 397 -8.84 1.13 3.47
C GLY A 397 -7.94 0.42 4.48
N ARG A 398 -6.62 0.36 4.20
CA ARG A 398 -5.62 -0.18 5.13
C ARG A 398 -5.57 0.64 6.42
N MET A 399 -5.55 1.96 6.32
CA MET A 399 -5.58 2.84 7.48
C MET A 399 -6.79 2.53 8.37
N CYS A 400 -8.00 2.46 7.82
CA CYS A 400 -9.19 2.12 8.59
C CYS A 400 -9.07 0.73 9.25
N ILE A 401 -8.63 -0.28 8.51
CA ILE A 401 -8.45 -1.65 9.02
C ILE A 401 -7.41 -1.69 10.15
N GLU A 402 -6.26 -1.02 9.97
CA GLU A 402 -5.20 -0.96 10.99
C GLU A 402 -5.64 -0.21 12.24
N VAL A 403 -6.34 0.91 12.11
CA VAL A 403 -6.90 1.66 13.23
C VAL A 403 -7.88 0.81 14.03
N ILE A 404 -8.80 0.10 13.36
CA ILE A 404 -9.77 -0.77 14.03
C ILE A 404 -9.05 -1.92 14.75
N ARG A 405 -8.08 -2.57 14.12
CA ARG A 405 -7.31 -3.66 14.72
C ARG A 405 -6.49 -3.23 15.94
N ARG A 406 -5.91 -2.05 15.91
CA ARG A 406 -5.03 -1.54 16.99
C ARG A 406 -5.81 -1.03 18.19
N ILE A 407 -6.97 -0.41 17.96
CA ILE A 407 -7.70 0.34 19.00
C ILE A 407 -9.05 -0.31 19.33
N GLY A 408 -9.70 -0.91 18.34
CA GLY A 408 -11.08 -1.36 18.42
C GLY A 408 -11.30 -2.76 19.00
N ALA A 409 -10.23 -3.48 19.34
CA ALA A 409 -10.31 -4.82 19.92
C ALA A 409 -10.63 -4.81 21.41
#